data_dc9061b3216ba860ef2a3de279c54df8
#
_entry.id   dc9061b3216ba860ef2a3de279c54df8
#
_cell.length_a   1.000
_cell.length_b   1.000
_cell.length_c   1.000
_cell.angle_alpha   90.00
_cell.angle_beta   90.00
_cell.angle_gamma   90.00
#
_symmetry.space_group_name_H-M   'P 1'
#
loop_
_entity.id
_entity.type
_entity.pdbx_description
1 polymer ?
#
loop_
_entity_poly.entity_id
_entity_poly.type
_entity_poly.pdbx_seq_one_letter_code
_entity_poly.pdbx_strand_id
1 'polypeptide(L)'
;IDIKYIVFGTVGLFAVMGLIFGLMIGGFTGVFIFLLVVFLGGVVSIRMPMAVLDALKKSRGKRVNKQLMDALILLSNSLRSGMDIVQGFELVSRDMLPPISDEFGLVLKNYQLGTPFEKALDGLSDRVESRMLSYIIKAIIIQRQVGGNLTVIFARLVENIREESKLEEKLQAMTAQQKIQSIV
;
A
#
# COMPACT_ATOMS: atom_id res chain seq x y z
N ILE A 1 -4.99 -19.34 -0.50
CA ILE A 1 -4.53 -20.16 -1.64
C ILE A 1 -3.04 -19.90 -1.75
N ASP A 2 -2.21 -20.94 -1.49
CA ASP A 2 -0.76 -20.77 -1.50
C ASP A 2 -0.29 -20.48 -2.92
N ILE A 3 0.48 -19.39 -3.06
CA ILE A 3 1.09 -18.93 -4.31
C ILE A 3 1.82 -20.08 -5.03
N LYS A 4 2.37 -21.04 -4.26
CA LYS A 4 3.03 -22.24 -4.77
C LYS A 4 2.12 -23.06 -5.70
N TYR A 5 0.84 -23.25 -5.35
CA TYR A 5 -0.09 -24.04 -6.17
C TYR A 5 -0.45 -23.34 -7.48
N ILE A 6 -0.53 -21.99 -7.46
CA ILE A 6 -0.79 -21.21 -8.68
C ILE A 6 0.41 -21.30 -9.62
N VAL A 7 1.64 -21.17 -9.08
CA VAL A 7 2.88 -21.27 -9.87
C VAL A 7 3.03 -22.69 -10.44
N PHE A 8 2.83 -23.75 -9.64
CA PHE A 8 2.91 -25.12 -10.13
C PHE A 8 1.82 -25.44 -11.16
N GLY A 9 0.59 -24.94 -10.97
CA GLY A 9 -0.52 -25.14 -11.91
C GLY A 9 -0.26 -24.46 -13.27
N THR A 10 0.25 -23.25 -13.27
CA THR A 10 0.57 -22.51 -14.51
C THR A 10 1.76 -23.11 -15.26
N VAL A 11 2.83 -23.49 -14.55
CA VAL A 11 3.98 -24.19 -15.16
C VAL A 11 3.55 -25.51 -15.76
N GLY A 12 2.73 -26.29 -15.04
CA GLY A 12 2.18 -27.56 -15.53
C GLY A 12 1.35 -27.40 -16.79
N LEU A 13 0.49 -26.38 -16.86
CA LEU A 13 -0.33 -26.06 -18.03
C LEU A 13 0.52 -25.73 -19.27
N PHE A 14 1.55 -24.88 -19.09
CA PHE A 14 2.46 -24.52 -20.20
C PHE A 14 3.32 -25.72 -20.64
N ALA A 15 3.73 -26.59 -19.72
CA ALA A 15 4.47 -27.82 -20.05
C ALA A 15 3.63 -28.77 -20.88
N VAL A 16 2.36 -29.00 -20.50
CA VAL A 16 1.42 -29.87 -21.25
C VAL A 16 1.13 -29.28 -22.64
N MET A 17 0.87 -27.98 -22.73
CA MET A 17 0.61 -27.30 -23.99
C MET A 17 1.82 -27.34 -24.92
N GLY A 18 3.03 -27.13 -24.39
CA GLY A 18 4.29 -27.24 -25.15
C GLY A 18 4.56 -28.67 -25.63
N LEU A 19 4.22 -29.69 -24.83
CA LEU A 19 4.38 -31.09 -25.18
C LEU A 19 3.45 -31.51 -26.34
N ILE A 20 2.18 -31.08 -26.30
CA ILE A 20 1.22 -31.31 -27.38
C ILE A 20 1.67 -30.64 -28.68
N PHE A 21 2.13 -29.39 -28.62
CA PHE A 21 2.58 -28.65 -29.78
C PHE A 21 3.89 -29.19 -30.36
N GLY A 22 4.83 -29.60 -29.49
CA GLY A 22 6.09 -30.23 -29.88
C GLY A 22 5.91 -31.58 -30.58
N LEU A 23 4.95 -32.39 -30.15
CA LEU A 23 4.59 -33.66 -30.79
C LEU A 23 3.91 -33.48 -32.14
N MET A 24 3.11 -32.40 -32.34
CA MET A 24 2.45 -32.11 -33.63
C MET A 24 3.41 -31.70 -34.74
N ILE A 25 4.49 -31.01 -34.42
CA ILE A 25 5.38 -30.43 -35.42
C ILE A 25 6.51 -31.41 -35.81
N GLY A 26 6.86 -32.36 -34.93
CA GLY A 26 7.86 -33.41 -35.19
C GLY A 26 9.27 -32.88 -35.50
N GLY A 27 10.32 -33.57 -35.07
CA GLY A 27 11.69 -33.21 -35.38
C GLY A 27 12.35 -32.19 -34.44
N PHE A 28 13.52 -31.71 -34.81
CA PHE A 28 14.37 -30.82 -34.00
C PHE A 28 13.70 -29.47 -33.68
N THR A 29 12.88 -28.95 -34.58
CA THR A 29 12.08 -27.74 -34.40
C THR A 29 11.02 -27.85 -33.30
N GLY A 30 10.39 -29.02 -33.14
CA GLY A 30 9.42 -29.29 -32.07
C GLY A 30 10.04 -29.23 -30.69
N VAL A 31 11.25 -29.76 -30.51
CA VAL A 31 11.99 -29.71 -29.24
C VAL A 31 12.36 -28.27 -28.88
N PHE A 32 12.78 -27.49 -29.86
CA PHE A 32 13.16 -26.08 -29.64
C PHE A 32 11.95 -25.23 -29.20
N ILE A 33 10.79 -25.41 -29.87
CA ILE A 33 9.54 -24.73 -29.50
C ILE A 33 9.07 -25.16 -28.09
N PHE A 34 9.17 -26.43 -27.75
CA PHE A 34 8.82 -26.93 -26.42
C PHE A 34 9.65 -26.24 -25.32
N LEU A 35 10.99 -26.19 -25.48
CA LEU A 35 11.89 -25.53 -24.53
C LEU A 35 11.58 -24.04 -24.40
N LEU A 36 11.28 -23.35 -25.50
CA LEU A 36 10.93 -21.93 -25.52
C LEU A 36 9.63 -21.64 -24.80
N VAL A 37 8.59 -22.46 -24.99
CA VAL A 37 7.28 -22.34 -24.32
C VAL A 37 7.43 -22.61 -22.81
N VAL A 38 8.19 -23.64 -22.41
CA VAL A 38 8.45 -23.93 -20.98
C VAL A 38 9.24 -22.79 -20.33
N PHE A 39 10.24 -22.25 -21.01
CA PHE A 39 11.02 -21.11 -20.50
C PHE A 39 10.17 -19.85 -20.33
N LEU A 40 9.40 -19.47 -21.33
CA LEU A 40 8.46 -18.33 -21.26
C LEU A 40 7.40 -18.54 -20.18
N GLY A 41 6.81 -19.72 -20.11
CA GLY A 41 5.84 -20.09 -19.07
C GLY A 41 6.42 -19.98 -17.66
N GLY A 42 7.66 -20.43 -17.46
CA GLY A 42 8.38 -20.31 -16.20
C GLY A 42 8.59 -18.85 -15.78
N VAL A 43 9.03 -17.99 -16.72
CA VAL A 43 9.21 -16.54 -16.46
C VAL A 43 7.89 -15.87 -16.11
N VAL A 44 6.83 -16.16 -16.83
CA VAL A 44 5.49 -15.59 -16.56
C VAL A 44 4.96 -16.07 -15.21
N SER A 45 5.12 -17.34 -14.88
CA SER A 45 4.66 -17.93 -13.62
C SER A 45 5.33 -17.32 -12.38
N ILE A 46 6.58 -16.87 -12.50
CA ILE A 46 7.30 -16.23 -11.39
C ILE A 46 6.96 -14.73 -11.30
N ARG A 47 6.80 -14.04 -12.44
CA ARG A 47 6.56 -12.59 -12.49
C ARG A 47 5.10 -12.21 -12.21
N MET A 48 4.15 -13.02 -12.62
CA MET A 48 2.73 -12.71 -12.49
C MET A 48 2.26 -12.61 -11.03
N PRO A 49 2.58 -13.53 -10.10
CA PRO A 49 2.14 -13.41 -8.72
C PRO A 49 2.77 -12.20 -8.00
N MET A 50 4.02 -11.83 -8.32
CA MET A 50 4.64 -10.63 -7.78
C MET A 50 3.91 -9.36 -8.24
N ALA A 51 3.60 -9.25 -9.53
CA ALA A 51 2.89 -8.09 -10.07
C ALA A 51 1.48 -7.95 -9.46
N VAL A 52 0.78 -9.05 -9.21
CA VAL A 52 -0.54 -9.03 -8.55
C VAL A 52 -0.42 -8.58 -7.10
N LEU A 53 0.57 -9.07 -6.35
CA LEU A 53 0.81 -8.66 -4.96
C LEU A 53 1.17 -7.17 -4.87
N ASP A 54 2.01 -6.67 -5.76
CA ASP A 54 2.38 -5.25 -5.82
C ASP A 54 1.17 -4.38 -6.18
N ALA A 55 0.34 -4.81 -7.12
CA ALA A 55 -0.90 -4.12 -7.47
C ALA A 55 -1.88 -4.07 -6.29
N LEU A 56 -2.02 -5.16 -5.53
CA LEU A 56 -2.86 -5.22 -4.33
C LEU A 56 -2.32 -4.31 -3.21
N LYS A 57 -1.01 -4.33 -2.95
CA LYS A 57 -0.35 -3.43 -1.98
C LYS A 57 -0.57 -1.97 -2.36
N LYS A 58 -0.33 -1.61 -3.62
CA LYS A 58 -0.52 -0.26 -4.15
C LYS A 58 -1.98 0.19 -4.08
N SER A 59 -2.93 -0.70 -4.37
CA SER A 59 -4.37 -0.43 -4.23
C SER A 59 -4.76 -0.19 -2.77
N ARG A 60 -4.21 -1.01 -1.84
CA ARG A 60 -4.44 -0.83 -0.39
C ARG A 60 -3.84 0.48 0.10
N GLY A 61 -2.61 0.82 -0.31
CA GLY A 61 -1.96 2.08 0.02
C GLY A 61 -2.76 3.30 -0.45
N LYS A 62 -3.32 3.27 -1.67
CA LYS A 62 -4.21 4.33 -2.16
C LYS A 62 -5.46 4.51 -1.31
N ARG A 63 -6.08 3.43 -0.83
CA ARG A 63 -7.24 3.50 0.06
C ARG A 63 -6.89 4.07 1.42
N VAL A 64 -5.75 3.64 2.00
CA VAL A 64 -5.24 4.23 3.25
C VAL A 64 -4.99 5.73 3.08
N ASN A 65 -4.36 6.16 1.99
CA ASN A 65 -4.13 7.58 1.72
C ASN A 65 -5.41 8.42 1.69
N LYS A 66 -6.49 7.89 1.11
CA LYS A 66 -7.79 8.59 1.11
C LYS A 66 -8.38 8.78 2.50
N GLN A 67 -8.15 7.82 3.40
CA GLN A 67 -8.62 7.85 4.78
C GLN A 67 -7.66 8.59 5.73
N LEU A 68 -6.43 8.86 5.27
CA LEU A 68 -5.35 9.37 6.12
C LEU A 68 -5.67 10.76 6.68
N MET A 69 -6.32 11.62 5.88
CA MET A 69 -6.73 12.95 6.33
C MET A 69 -7.69 12.84 7.51
N ASP A 70 -8.72 12.00 7.39
CA ASP A 70 -9.73 11.83 8.45
C ASP A 70 -9.11 11.24 9.72
N ALA A 71 -8.19 10.28 9.56
CA ALA A 71 -7.43 9.73 10.68
C ALA A 71 -6.58 10.78 11.39
N LEU A 72 -5.91 11.65 10.64
CA LEU A 72 -5.12 12.74 11.22
C LEU A 72 -5.97 13.79 11.94
N ILE A 73 -7.15 14.10 11.40
CA ILE A 73 -8.10 15.00 12.06
C ILE A 73 -8.55 14.37 13.38
N LEU A 74 -8.91 13.08 13.38
CA LEU A 74 -9.30 12.35 14.57
C LEU A 74 -8.19 12.32 15.62
N LEU A 75 -6.94 11.99 15.21
CA LEU A 75 -5.76 12.04 16.06
C LEU A 75 -5.49 13.45 16.60
N SER A 76 -5.56 14.47 15.77
CA SER A 76 -5.36 15.86 16.20
C SER A 76 -6.38 16.28 17.25
N ASN A 77 -7.65 15.90 17.07
CA ASN A 77 -8.71 16.21 18.03
C ASN A 77 -8.55 15.43 19.35
N SER A 78 -8.16 14.16 19.30
CA SER A 78 -7.91 13.36 20.50
C SER A 78 -6.76 13.94 21.33
N LEU A 79 -5.65 14.32 20.67
CA LEU A 79 -4.51 14.97 21.35
C LEU A 79 -4.88 16.34 21.93
N ARG A 80 -5.71 17.12 21.24
CA ARG A 80 -6.23 18.41 21.75
C ARG A 80 -7.12 18.25 22.98
N SER A 81 -7.85 17.14 23.08
CA SER A 81 -8.66 16.82 24.27
C SER A 81 -7.82 16.23 25.42
N GLY A 82 -6.51 16.16 25.28
CA GLY A 82 -5.58 15.68 26.32
C GLY A 82 -5.35 14.16 26.31
N MET A 83 -5.82 13.45 25.30
CA MET A 83 -5.53 12.03 25.15
C MET A 83 -4.07 11.81 24.75
N ASP A 84 -3.49 10.67 25.16
CA ASP A 84 -2.18 10.21 24.66
C ASP A 84 -2.30 9.70 23.21
N ILE A 85 -1.17 9.66 22.50
CA ILE A 85 -1.09 9.21 21.12
C ILE A 85 -1.57 7.76 20.96
N VAL A 86 -1.32 6.88 21.92
CA VAL A 86 -1.77 5.49 21.90
C VAL A 86 -3.30 5.43 21.96
N GLN A 87 -3.95 6.23 22.82
CA GLN A 87 -5.40 6.37 22.90
C GLN A 87 -5.98 6.94 21.60
N GLY A 88 -5.28 7.89 20.96
CA GLY A 88 -5.65 8.38 19.64
C GLY A 88 -5.64 7.29 18.57
N PHE A 89 -4.63 6.40 18.59
CA PHE A 89 -4.56 5.24 17.71
C PHE A 89 -5.69 4.24 17.97
N GLU A 90 -6.09 4.05 19.24
CA GLU A 90 -7.26 3.23 19.60
C GLU A 90 -8.55 3.78 18.99
N LEU A 91 -8.75 5.10 19.06
CA LEU A 91 -9.90 5.77 18.43
C LEU A 91 -9.92 5.52 16.91
N VAL A 92 -8.82 5.71 16.22
CA VAL A 92 -8.74 5.46 14.76
C VAL A 92 -9.04 4.00 14.44
N SER A 93 -8.47 3.06 15.21
CA SER A 93 -8.70 1.63 15.01
C SER A 93 -10.14 1.20 15.25
N ARG A 94 -10.86 1.86 16.17
CA ARG A 94 -12.23 1.53 16.52
C ARG A 94 -13.27 2.25 15.64
N ASP A 95 -13.06 3.53 15.37
CA ASP A 95 -14.09 4.41 14.83
C ASP A 95 -13.98 4.57 13.30
N MET A 96 -12.86 4.17 12.69
CA MET A 96 -12.69 4.24 11.24
C MET A 96 -12.91 2.90 10.55
N LEU A 97 -13.14 2.96 9.23
CA LEU A 97 -13.34 1.76 8.40
C LEU A 97 -12.01 1.19 7.88
N PRO A 98 -11.94 -0.12 7.59
CA PRO A 98 -10.78 -0.70 6.90
C PRO A 98 -10.51 -0.03 5.53
N PRO A 99 -9.25 0.07 5.12
CA PRO A 99 -8.06 -0.58 5.64
C PRO A 99 -7.29 0.18 6.74
N ILE A 100 -7.59 1.46 7.03
CA ILE A 100 -6.78 2.24 7.98
C ILE A 100 -6.96 1.75 9.43
N SER A 101 -8.18 1.38 9.82
CA SER A 101 -8.44 0.83 11.15
C SER A 101 -7.65 -0.46 11.42
N ASP A 102 -7.52 -1.34 10.42
CA ASP A 102 -6.75 -2.57 10.52
C ASP A 102 -5.27 -2.29 10.79
N GLU A 103 -4.70 -1.33 10.05
CA GLU A 103 -3.28 -0.98 10.14
C GLU A 103 -2.95 -0.32 11.49
N PHE A 104 -3.81 0.57 11.97
CA PHE A 104 -3.66 1.20 13.29
C PHE A 104 -3.86 0.18 14.42
N GLY A 105 -4.85 -0.71 14.27
CA GLY A 105 -5.08 -1.82 15.21
C GLY A 105 -3.89 -2.77 15.28
N LEU A 106 -3.19 -3.02 14.17
CA LEU A 106 -1.99 -3.86 14.16
C LEU A 106 -0.81 -3.20 14.89
N VAL A 107 -0.66 -1.87 14.80
CA VAL A 107 0.33 -1.12 15.60
C VAL A 107 0.04 -1.30 17.10
N LEU A 108 -1.21 -1.12 17.51
CA LEU A 108 -1.63 -1.29 18.90
C LEU A 108 -1.41 -2.71 19.41
N LYS A 109 -1.76 -3.70 18.61
CA LYS A 109 -1.55 -5.11 18.94
C LYS A 109 -0.06 -5.42 19.17
N ASN A 110 0.82 -4.94 18.29
CA ASN A 110 2.26 -5.12 18.44
C ASN A 110 2.79 -4.40 19.69
N TYR A 111 2.30 -3.19 19.97
CA TYR A 111 2.63 -2.44 21.17
C TYR A 111 2.19 -3.17 22.45
N GLN A 112 0.96 -3.69 22.49
CA GLN A 112 0.44 -4.50 23.61
C GLN A 112 1.22 -5.81 23.82
N LEU A 113 1.80 -6.36 22.76
CA LEU A 113 2.69 -7.53 22.81
C LEU A 113 4.13 -7.19 23.24
N GLY A 114 4.41 -5.95 23.63
CA GLY A 114 5.71 -5.50 24.16
C GLY A 114 6.67 -4.93 23.10
N THR A 115 6.24 -4.75 21.86
CA THR A 115 7.07 -4.05 20.86
C THR A 115 7.08 -2.54 21.20
N PRO A 116 8.23 -1.85 21.23
CA PRO A 116 8.27 -0.40 21.39
C PRO A 116 7.37 0.29 20.36
N PHE A 117 6.64 1.33 20.79
CA PHE A 117 5.64 1.99 19.93
C PHE A 117 6.25 2.54 18.64
N GLU A 118 7.45 3.11 18.73
CA GLU A 118 8.20 3.63 17.59
C GLU A 118 8.49 2.52 16.55
N LYS A 119 8.89 1.35 17.03
CA LYS A 119 9.15 0.19 16.17
C LYS A 119 7.86 -0.39 15.55
N ALA A 120 6.76 -0.34 16.29
CA ALA A 120 5.45 -0.73 15.75
C ALA A 120 4.97 0.24 14.66
N LEU A 121 5.28 1.54 14.79
CA LEU A 121 5.03 2.58 13.79
C LEU A 121 5.89 2.39 12.53
N ASP A 122 7.18 2.08 12.68
CA ASP A 122 8.05 1.76 11.53
C ASP A 122 7.47 0.60 10.72
N GLY A 123 7.03 -0.47 11.40
CA GLY A 123 6.36 -1.59 10.76
C GLY A 123 5.07 -1.20 10.00
N LEU A 124 4.35 -0.17 10.42
CA LEU A 124 3.21 0.39 9.68
C LEU A 124 3.69 1.06 8.39
N SER A 125 4.76 1.86 8.46
CA SER A 125 5.36 2.51 7.29
C SER A 125 5.81 1.51 6.23
N ASP A 126 6.38 0.38 6.64
CA ASP A 126 6.88 -0.67 5.74
C ASP A 126 5.76 -1.45 5.04
N ARG A 127 4.61 -1.60 5.71
CA ARG A 127 3.46 -2.34 5.17
C ARG A 127 2.61 -1.52 4.20
N VAL A 128 2.51 -0.20 4.45
CA VAL A 128 1.66 0.70 3.67
C VAL A 128 2.53 1.54 2.75
N GLU A 129 2.41 1.30 1.44
CA GLU A 129 3.12 2.06 0.41
C GLU A 129 2.52 3.48 0.27
N SER A 130 2.86 4.35 1.24
CA SER A 130 2.38 5.74 1.32
C SER A 130 3.50 6.65 1.78
N ARG A 131 3.95 7.56 0.90
CA ARG A 131 4.94 8.58 1.26
C ARG A 131 4.44 9.50 2.37
N MET A 132 3.17 9.88 2.29
CA MET A 132 2.52 10.74 3.27
C MET A 132 2.51 10.09 4.66
N LEU A 133 2.07 8.83 4.76
CA LEU A 133 2.05 8.09 6.02
C LEU A 133 3.46 7.93 6.59
N SER A 134 4.45 7.58 5.76
CA SER A 134 5.85 7.47 6.20
C SER A 134 6.39 8.79 6.74
N TYR A 135 6.05 9.91 6.12
CA TYR A 135 6.43 11.24 6.62
C TYR A 135 5.81 11.53 7.99
N ILE A 136 4.51 11.24 8.16
CA ILE A 136 3.79 11.42 9.42
C ILE A 136 4.38 10.55 10.53
N ILE A 137 4.64 9.28 10.25
CA ILE A 137 5.22 8.34 11.21
C ILE A 137 6.59 8.83 11.69
N LYS A 138 7.46 9.26 10.78
CA LYS A 138 8.76 9.82 11.14
C LYS A 138 8.62 11.08 12.01
N ALA A 139 7.68 11.95 11.69
CA ALA A 139 7.42 13.14 12.49
C ALA A 139 6.95 12.77 13.91
N ILE A 140 6.10 11.77 14.07
CA ILE A 140 5.64 11.26 15.37
C ILE A 140 6.82 10.71 16.18
N ILE A 141 7.64 9.85 15.56
CA ILE A 141 8.79 9.21 16.22
C ILE A 141 9.77 10.26 16.72
N ILE A 142 10.18 11.19 15.85
CA ILE A 142 11.11 12.26 16.20
C ILE A 142 10.54 13.11 17.35
N GLN A 143 9.27 13.50 17.28
CA GLN A 143 8.65 14.35 18.26
C GLN A 143 8.54 13.66 19.63
N ARG A 144 8.28 12.36 19.67
CA ARG A 144 8.28 11.58 20.92
C ARG A 144 9.67 11.48 21.54
N GLN A 145 10.71 11.32 20.74
CA GLN A 145 12.10 11.24 21.21
C GLN A 145 12.58 12.56 21.80
N VAL A 146 12.17 13.69 21.21
CA VAL A 146 12.57 15.04 21.68
C VAL A 146 11.67 15.56 22.81
N GLY A 147 10.58 14.84 23.14
CA GLY A 147 9.61 15.28 24.16
C GLY A 147 8.76 16.47 23.72
N GLY A 148 8.55 16.65 22.43
CA GLY A 148 7.85 17.78 21.87
C GLY A 148 6.32 17.63 21.88
N ASN A 149 5.62 18.71 21.53
CA ASN A 149 4.17 18.77 21.53
C ASN A 149 3.58 18.16 20.26
N LEU A 150 3.10 16.92 20.36
CA LEU A 150 2.45 16.21 19.25
C LEU A 150 1.22 16.94 18.73
N THR A 151 0.44 17.61 19.58
CA THR A 151 -0.77 18.35 19.18
C THR A 151 -0.46 19.42 18.14
N VAL A 152 0.63 20.17 18.33
CA VAL A 152 1.06 21.22 17.41
C VAL A 152 1.49 20.61 16.05
N ILE A 153 2.23 19.51 16.09
CA ILE A 153 2.67 18.81 14.88
C ILE A 153 1.49 18.28 14.08
N PHE A 154 0.55 17.60 14.75
CA PHE A 154 -0.65 17.08 14.06
C PHE A 154 -1.50 18.18 13.46
N ALA A 155 -1.67 19.32 14.16
CA ALA A 155 -2.39 20.46 13.62
C ALA A 155 -1.73 21.01 12.34
N ARG A 156 -0.40 21.12 12.31
CA ARG A 156 0.36 21.54 11.11
C ARG A 156 0.28 20.50 9.99
N LEU A 157 0.37 19.21 10.32
CA LEU A 157 0.25 18.14 9.32
C LEU A 157 -1.12 18.17 8.63
N VAL A 158 -2.20 18.33 9.41
CA VAL A 158 -3.56 18.45 8.88
C VAL A 158 -3.67 19.66 7.95
N GLU A 159 -3.12 20.80 8.31
CA GLU A 159 -3.17 22.01 7.48
C GLU A 159 -2.38 21.85 6.18
N ASN A 160 -1.14 21.34 6.27
CA ASN A 160 -0.30 21.11 5.08
C ASN A 160 -0.97 20.18 4.08
N ILE A 161 -1.56 19.06 4.56
CA ILE A 161 -2.23 18.08 3.69
C ILE A 161 -3.49 18.70 3.07
N ARG A 162 -4.22 19.52 3.82
CA ARG A 162 -5.40 20.23 3.31
C ARG A 162 -5.03 21.22 2.21
N GLU A 163 -3.92 21.91 2.35
CA GLU A 163 -3.40 22.82 1.32
C GLU A 163 -2.95 22.06 0.07
N GLU A 164 -2.24 20.95 0.24
CA GLU A 164 -1.81 20.09 -0.87
C GLU A 164 -3.01 19.54 -1.65
N SER A 165 -4.04 19.04 -0.95
CA SER A 165 -5.27 18.56 -1.59
C SER A 165 -6.00 19.65 -2.38
N LYS A 166 -6.09 20.87 -1.84
CA LYS A 166 -6.69 22.01 -2.56
C LYS A 166 -5.91 22.40 -3.81
N LEU A 167 -4.58 22.28 -3.77
CA LEU A 167 -3.72 22.53 -4.93
C LEU A 167 -3.95 21.46 -6.02
N GLU A 168 -4.02 20.19 -5.64
CA GLU A 168 -4.29 19.09 -6.58
C GLU A 168 -5.66 19.25 -7.25
N GLU A 169 -6.71 19.61 -6.49
CA GLU A 169 -8.05 19.88 -7.04
C GLU A 169 -8.02 21.03 -8.04
N LYS A 170 -7.34 22.15 -7.73
CA LYS A 170 -7.18 23.28 -8.65
C LYS A 170 -6.46 22.89 -9.94
N LEU A 171 -5.37 22.12 -9.83
CA LEU A 171 -4.61 21.64 -11.00
C LEU A 171 -5.45 20.71 -11.87
N GLN A 172 -6.24 19.81 -11.27
CA GLN A 172 -7.15 18.95 -12.01
C GLN A 172 -8.23 19.74 -12.73
N ALA A 173 -8.83 20.74 -12.08
CA ALA A 173 -9.84 21.60 -12.68
C ALA A 173 -9.26 22.39 -13.88
N MET A 174 -8.06 22.97 -13.74
CA MET A 174 -7.37 23.70 -14.83
C MET A 174 -7.03 22.77 -15.99
N THR A 175 -6.56 21.56 -15.73
CA THR A 175 -6.22 20.57 -16.76
C THR A 175 -7.48 20.08 -17.51
N ALA A 176 -8.59 19.89 -16.79
CA ALA A 176 -9.87 19.54 -17.40
C ALA A 176 -10.38 20.66 -18.33
N GLN A 177 -10.25 21.91 -17.91
CA GLN A 177 -10.64 23.09 -18.71
C GLN A 177 -9.81 23.23 -19.99
N GLN A 178 -8.48 22.99 -19.92
CA GLN A 178 -7.59 23.00 -21.08
C GLN A 178 -7.94 21.88 -22.08
N LYS A 179 -8.28 20.67 -21.60
CA LYS A 179 -8.70 19.58 -22.48
C LYS A 179 -9.99 19.90 -23.24
N ILE A 180 -10.95 20.56 -22.61
CA ILE A 180 -12.19 20.97 -23.26
C ILE A 180 -11.90 22.01 -24.36
N GLN A 181 -11.02 22.98 -24.09
CA GLN A 181 -10.64 24.00 -25.08
C GLN A 181 -9.84 23.45 -26.27
N SER A 182 -9.15 22.33 -26.11
CA SER A 182 -8.36 21.70 -27.20
C SER A 182 -9.18 20.82 -28.13
N ILE A 183 -10.47 20.57 -27.83
CA ILE A 183 -11.39 19.72 -28.60
C ILE A 183 -12.35 20.59 -29.44
N VAL A 184 -12.43 21.88 -29.18
CA VAL A 184 -13.18 22.87 -29.97
C VAL A 184 -12.25 23.57 -30.94
#